data_c6abecfc5bb818f4a70198d7eeedbcac
#
_entry.id   c6abecfc5bb818f4a70198d7eeedbcac
#
_cell.length_a   1.000
_cell.length_b   1.000
_cell.length_c   1.000
_cell.angle_alpha   90.00
_cell.angle_beta   90.00
_cell.angle_gamma   90.00
#
_symmetry.space_group_name_H-M   'P 1'
#
loop_
_entity.id
_entity.type
_entity.pdbx_description
1 polymer ?
#
loop_
_entity_poly.entity_id
_entity_poly.type
_entity_poly.pdbx_seq_one_letter_code
_entity_poly.pdbx_strand_id
1 'polypeptide(L)'
;MSEDTLPTVRYRDGIEIDIGGETLVADADEPRGDVNVLSHAHGDHLYGDAPGDVVCSGLTARLANVRRDGERIEAGSHPAVELYPAGHIAGSRATLVDAGDARVLYTGDISTRDRFYLDGFEPPSADVLVIETTYGKPAYTFPPQATVERELVDWLDDTDGPVVLFGYALGRAQKLQLLVGRSLRDRLFVSEAIAALNDPIAAATGVEFGAERWSRDAELGANDALVLPTQLNKLAWVESLVESTDATTVGVSGWAVEDAFKYRGGYDATFPLSDHCDFEELLAVVERVDPERVYTQHGFADEFARHLTRRGYDATTLKRNQTSISDF
;
A
#
# COMPACT_ATOMS: atom_id res chain seq x y z
N MET A 1 -5.94 39.43 16.61
CA MET A 1 -5.74 38.60 15.44
C MET A 1 -4.82 37.48 15.91
N SER A 2 -5.38 36.29 16.23
CA SER A 2 -4.55 35.13 16.48
C SER A 2 -3.85 34.83 15.15
N GLU A 3 -2.54 34.68 15.17
CA GLU A 3 -1.83 34.02 14.08
C GLU A 3 -2.50 32.65 13.94
N ASP A 4 -3.12 32.36 12.79
CA ASP A 4 -3.63 31.05 12.44
C ASP A 4 -2.43 30.10 12.34
N THR A 5 -2.11 29.48 13.46
CA THR A 5 -1.00 28.51 13.49
C THR A 5 -1.56 27.17 13.06
N LEU A 6 -1.13 26.70 11.88
CA LEU A 6 -1.47 25.36 11.38
C LEU A 6 -1.13 24.28 12.42
N PRO A 7 -1.91 23.19 12.50
CA PRO A 7 -1.67 22.10 13.42
C PRO A 7 -0.25 21.54 13.30
N THR A 8 0.36 21.24 14.43
CA THR A 8 1.68 20.61 14.46
C THR A 8 1.59 19.16 14.08
N VAL A 9 2.35 18.76 13.07
CA VAL A 9 2.51 17.36 12.66
C VAL A 9 3.95 16.93 12.94
N ARG A 10 4.12 15.76 13.57
CA ARG A 10 5.43 15.18 13.90
C ARG A 10 5.51 13.74 13.47
N TYR A 11 6.73 13.26 13.19
CA TYR A 11 7.00 11.83 12.97
C TYR A 11 7.92 11.33 14.07
N ARG A 12 7.39 10.48 14.93
CA ARG A 12 8.16 9.81 16.00
C ARG A 12 8.12 8.31 15.79
N ASP A 13 7.09 7.67 16.32
CA ASP A 13 6.74 6.29 16.13
C ASP A 13 5.32 6.28 15.55
N GLY A 14 5.19 6.64 14.29
CA GLY A 14 3.94 7.02 13.64
C GLY A 14 3.82 8.53 13.45
N ILE A 15 2.75 8.95 12.79
CA ILE A 15 2.43 10.35 12.52
C ILE A 15 1.56 10.90 13.65
N GLU A 16 2.11 11.85 14.39
CA GLU A 16 1.42 12.54 15.49
C GLU A 16 0.80 13.84 14.99
N ILE A 17 -0.49 14.05 15.28
CA ILE A 17 -1.27 15.25 14.98
C ILE A 17 -1.93 15.74 16.27
N ASP A 18 -1.74 17.02 16.62
CA ASP A 18 -2.45 17.64 17.74
C ASP A 18 -3.86 18.04 17.28
N ILE A 19 -4.88 17.59 18.03
CA ILE A 19 -6.30 17.82 17.74
C ILE A 19 -7.01 18.54 18.91
N GLY A 20 -6.41 19.64 19.37
CA GLY A 20 -7.04 20.50 20.38
C GLY A 20 -6.96 19.99 21.81
N GLY A 21 -5.87 19.33 22.16
CA GLY A 21 -5.55 18.83 23.51
C GLY A 21 -5.53 17.30 23.59
N GLU A 22 -5.91 16.61 22.55
CA GLU A 22 -5.68 15.18 22.34
C GLU A 22 -4.61 14.99 21.26
N THR A 23 -3.85 13.91 21.35
CA THR A 23 -2.85 13.53 20.34
C THR A 23 -3.39 12.36 19.54
N LEU A 24 -3.60 12.59 18.22
CA LEU A 24 -3.84 11.51 17.29
C LEU A 24 -2.52 10.95 16.78
N VAL A 25 -2.38 9.62 16.79
CA VAL A 25 -1.20 8.92 16.27
C VAL A 25 -1.62 7.90 15.22
N ALA A 26 -1.10 8.06 14.01
CA ALA A 26 -1.38 7.15 12.88
C ALA A 26 -0.19 6.26 12.57
N ASP A 27 -0.47 4.97 12.32
CA ASP A 27 0.47 3.96 11.82
C ASP A 27 1.76 3.87 12.64
N ALA A 28 1.63 3.78 13.97
CA ALA A 28 2.73 3.58 14.91
C ALA A 28 2.97 2.08 15.18
N ASP A 29 4.19 1.74 15.66
CA ASP A 29 4.49 0.39 16.14
C ASP A 29 3.74 0.05 17.43
N GLU A 30 3.42 1.08 18.24
CA GLU A 30 2.67 0.96 19.49
C GLU A 30 1.58 2.04 19.60
N PRO A 31 0.42 1.73 20.19
CA PRO A 31 -0.65 2.71 20.40
C PRO A 31 -0.25 3.71 21.50
N ARG A 32 0.10 4.92 21.12
CA ARG A 32 0.60 5.98 22.03
C ARG A 32 -0.27 7.22 22.06
N GLY A 33 -1.24 7.32 21.15
CA GLY A 33 -2.13 8.47 21.06
C GLY A 33 -3.33 8.32 21.99
N ASP A 34 -3.94 9.45 22.32
CA ASP A 34 -5.30 9.48 22.86
C ASP A 34 -6.26 8.90 21.81
N VAL A 35 -5.97 9.15 20.52
CA VAL A 35 -6.63 8.56 19.35
C VAL A 35 -5.61 7.84 18.50
N ASN A 36 -5.79 6.54 18.28
CA ASN A 36 -4.90 5.75 17.43
C ASN A 36 -5.58 5.42 16.10
N VAL A 37 -4.85 5.58 14.99
CA VAL A 37 -5.36 5.34 13.63
C VAL A 37 -4.51 4.28 12.94
N LEU A 38 -5.17 3.36 12.24
CA LEU A 38 -4.52 2.38 11.38
C LEU A 38 -5.02 2.57 9.95
N SER A 39 -4.17 3.09 9.07
CA SER A 39 -4.54 3.40 7.68
C SER A 39 -4.81 2.13 6.88
N HIS A 40 -3.97 1.11 6.99
CA HIS A 40 -4.06 -0.15 6.26
C HIS A 40 -3.28 -1.28 6.93
N ALA A 41 -3.42 -2.51 6.41
CA ALA A 41 -2.91 -3.71 7.08
C ALA A 41 -1.57 -4.24 6.50
N HIS A 42 -0.67 -3.38 5.97
CA HIS A 42 0.71 -3.79 5.70
C HIS A 42 1.52 -3.93 7.00
N GLY A 43 2.57 -4.78 6.96
CA GLY A 43 3.29 -5.18 8.17
C GLY A 43 4.05 -4.04 8.87
N ASP A 44 4.47 -3.04 8.11
CA ASP A 44 5.18 -1.84 8.57
C ASP A 44 4.24 -0.77 9.16
N HIS A 45 2.93 -0.99 9.11
CA HIS A 45 1.90 -0.13 9.73
C HIS A 45 1.17 -0.83 10.89
N LEU A 46 1.41 -2.14 11.10
CA LEU A 46 0.69 -2.90 12.12
C LEU A 46 1.29 -2.70 13.51
N TYR A 47 0.42 -2.55 14.50
CA TYR A 47 0.81 -2.55 15.91
C TYR A 47 1.43 -3.88 16.33
N GLY A 48 2.53 -3.84 17.09
CA GLY A 48 3.13 -4.99 17.72
C GLY A 48 2.24 -5.55 18.82
N ASP A 49 1.75 -4.68 19.71
CA ASP A 49 0.88 -5.01 20.82
C ASP A 49 -0.59 -4.66 20.55
N ALA A 50 -1.46 -5.03 21.47
CA ALA A 50 -2.89 -4.73 21.41
C ALA A 50 -3.13 -3.22 21.56
N PRO A 51 -3.76 -2.57 20.58
CA PRO A 51 -3.84 -1.12 20.56
C PRO A 51 -5.03 -0.53 21.34
N GLY A 52 -5.90 -1.33 21.97
CA GLY A 52 -7.19 -0.82 22.46
C GLY A 52 -8.10 -0.40 21.29
N ASP A 53 -8.81 0.71 21.44
CA ASP A 53 -9.65 1.26 20.38
C ASP A 53 -8.79 1.88 19.27
N VAL A 54 -9.06 1.46 18.02
CA VAL A 54 -8.34 1.94 16.83
C VAL A 54 -9.31 2.45 15.79
N VAL A 55 -9.08 3.67 15.32
CA VAL A 55 -9.83 4.22 14.20
C VAL A 55 -9.30 3.64 12.89
N CYS A 56 -10.06 2.75 12.28
CA CYS A 56 -9.72 2.12 11.00
C CYS A 56 -10.97 1.58 10.30
N SER A 57 -10.84 1.12 9.06
CA SER A 57 -11.94 0.41 8.40
C SER A 57 -12.13 -0.99 9.00
N GLY A 58 -13.37 -1.48 9.02
CA GLY A 58 -13.64 -2.84 9.48
C GLY A 58 -12.91 -3.93 8.67
N LEU A 59 -12.58 -3.66 7.40
CA LEU A 59 -11.77 -4.58 6.60
C LEU A 59 -10.30 -4.50 6.96
N THR A 60 -9.75 -3.31 7.22
CA THR A 60 -8.39 -3.15 7.74
C THR A 60 -8.22 -3.92 9.06
N ALA A 61 -9.16 -3.78 10.01
CA ALA A 61 -9.11 -4.52 11.27
C ALA A 61 -9.08 -6.05 11.05
N ARG A 62 -9.96 -6.57 10.17
CA ARG A 62 -9.98 -8.00 9.83
C ARG A 62 -8.67 -8.48 9.22
N LEU A 63 -8.12 -7.74 8.26
CA LEU A 63 -6.86 -8.09 7.60
C LEU A 63 -5.67 -8.00 8.55
N ALA A 64 -5.63 -6.99 9.41
CA ALA A 64 -4.63 -6.84 10.45
C ALA A 64 -4.65 -8.05 11.41
N ASN A 65 -5.84 -8.49 11.82
CA ASN A 65 -6.02 -9.65 12.69
C ASN A 65 -5.65 -11.00 12.04
N VAL A 66 -5.59 -11.08 10.71
CA VAL A 66 -5.05 -12.26 9.98
C VAL A 66 -3.52 -12.25 9.99
N ARG A 67 -2.90 -11.07 10.02
CA ARG A 67 -1.46 -10.87 9.82
C ARG A 67 -0.64 -10.78 11.11
N ARG A 68 -1.28 -10.59 12.23
CA ARG A 68 -0.63 -10.41 13.54
C ARG A 68 -1.17 -11.40 14.58
N ASP A 69 -0.33 -11.73 15.53
CA ASP A 69 -0.70 -12.44 16.73
C ASP A 69 -1.08 -11.44 17.84
N GLY A 70 -1.75 -11.90 18.90
CA GLY A 70 -2.12 -11.10 20.05
C GLY A 70 -3.59 -10.70 20.07
N GLU A 71 -3.93 -9.68 20.87
CA GLU A 71 -5.31 -9.20 20.98
C GLU A 71 -5.81 -8.63 19.65
N ARG A 72 -7.11 -8.83 19.40
CA ARG A 72 -7.74 -8.38 18.16
C ARG A 72 -7.85 -6.87 18.11
N ILE A 73 -7.60 -6.32 16.95
CA ILE A 73 -7.93 -4.94 16.60
C ILE A 73 -9.43 -4.89 16.32
N GLU A 74 -10.13 -3.98 17.01
CA GLU A 74 -11.52 -3.64 16.73
C GLU A 74 -11.58 -2.28 16.04
N ALA A 75 -12.40 -2.18 14.99
CA ALA A 75 -12.55 -0.93 14.25
C ALA A 75 -13.40 0.05 15.05
N GLY A 76 -12.80 1.12 15.50
CA GLY A 76 -13.43 2.25 16.18
C GLY A 76 -13.68 3.44 15.26
N SER A 77 -14.18 4.51 15.85
CA SER A 77 -14.36 5.81 15.21
C SER A 77 -14.11 6.95 16.20
N HIS A 78 -13.72 8.12 15.71
CA HIS A 78 -13.55 9.31 16.53
C HIS A 78 -14.26 10.50 15.86
N PRO A 79 -14.92 11.41 16.62
CA PRO A 79 -15.67 12.54 16.03
C PRO A 79 -14.85 13.48 15.16
N ALA A 80 -13.56 13.66 15.48
CA ALA A 80 -12.64 14.50 14.71
C ALA A 80 -11.99 13.78 13.51
N VAL A 81 -12.37 12.52 13.21
CA VAL A 81 -11.72 11.70 12.19
C VAL A 81 -12.73 11.19 11.16
N GLU A 82 -12.44 11.47 9.90
CA GLU A 82 -13.18 10.96 8.75
C GLU A 82 -12.24 10.10 7.87
N LEU A 83 -12.72 8.92 7.45
CA LEU A 83 -11.94 7.95 6.70
C LEU A 83 -12.37 7.93 5.22
N TYR A 84 -11.43 8.15 4.30
CA TYR A 84 -11.62 8.12 2.86
C TYR A 84 -10.98 6.87 2.24
N PRO A 85 -11.57 6.24 1.20
CA PRO A 85 -10.89 5.16 0.46
C PRO A 85 -9.54 5.64 -0.05
N ALA A 86 -8.46 4.93 0.31
CA ALA A 86 -7.09 5.31 -0.09
C ALA A 86 -6.66 4.70 -1.44
N GLY A 87 -7.44 3.75 -1.98
CA GLY A 87 -7.15 3.09 -3.25
C GLY A 87 -5.94 2.17 -3.25
N HIS A 88 -5.15 2.12 -2.18
CA HIS A 88 -3.90 1.35 -2.11
C HIS A 88 -4.13 -0.16 -2.07
N ILE A 89 -4.76 -0.66 -1.02
CA ILE A 89 -5.13 -2.08 -0.85
C ILE A 89 -6.54 -2.21 -0.27
N ALA A 90 -7.04 -3.44 -0.19
CA ALA A 90 -8.33 -3.72 0.42
C ALA A 90 -8.41 -3.17 1.85
N GLY A 91 -9.42 -2.34 2.12
CA GLY A 91 -9.65 -1.73 3.41
C GLY A 91 -8.86 -0.46 3.71
N SER A 92 -7.81 -0.12 2.93
CA SER A 92 -6.98 1.08 3.16
C SER A 92 -7.78 2.38 3.19
N ARG A 93 -7.38 3.28 4.11
CA ARG A 93 -8.04 4.59 4.31
C ARG A 93 -7.01 5.70 4.47
N ALA A 94 -7.25 6.80 3.77
CA ALA A 94 -6.70 8.09 4.13
C ALA A 94 -7.56 8.68 5.26
N THR A 95 -6.94 9.48 6.10
CA THR A 95 -7.55 10.01 7.33
C THR A 95 -7.60 11.53 7.27
N LEU A 96 -8.80 12.11 7.21
CA LEU A 96 -9.01 13.54 7.39
C LEU A 96 -9.29 13.81 8.86
N VAL A 97 -8.50 14.70 9.45
CA VAL A 97 -8.53 15.04 10.87
C VAL A 97 -8.99 16.51 11.01
N ASP A 98 -10.07 16.72 11.77
CA ASP A 98 -10.49 18.06 12.19
C ASP A 98 -9.68 18.44 13.45
N ALA A 99 -8.76 19.36 13.29
CA ALA A 99 -7.92 19.87 14.39
C ALA A 99 -8.45 21.21 14.96
N GLY A 100 -9.73 21.51 14.75
CA GLY A 100 -10.41 22.73 15.20
C GLY A 100 -10.38 23.84 14.15
N ASP A 101 -9.33 24.63 14.09
CA ASP A 101 -9.23 25.77 13.14
C ASP A 101 -8.71 25.33 11.75
N ALA A 102 -8.19 24.09 11.60
CA ALA A 102 -7.66 23.58 10.35
C ALA A 102 -7.88 22.06 10.21
N ARG A 103 -7.86 21.55 8.98
CA ARG A 103 -7.97 20.13 8.66
C ARG A 103 -6.64 19.56 8.19
N VAL A 104 -6.28 18.41 8.71
CA VAL A 104 -5.08 17.67 8.32
C VAL A 104 -5.48 16.41 7.57
N LEU A 105 -5.00 16.22 6.35
CA LEU A 105 -5.17 14.99 5.60
C LEU A 105 -3.89 14.14 5.70
N TYR A 106 -3.98 13.00 6.37
CA TYR A 106 -2.96 11.96 6.35
C TYR A 106 -3.35 10.89 5.34
N THR A 107 -2.53 10.70 4.31
CA THR A 107 -2.89 9.79 3.22
C THR A 107 -2.75 8.31 3.58
N GLY A 108 -1.85 7.95 4.52
CA GLY A 108 -1.29 6.61 4.49
C GLY A 108 -0.68 6.34 3.11
N ASP A 109 -0.71 5.11 2.66
CA ASP A 109 -0.35 4.74 1.30
C ASP A 109 -1.56 4.86 0.36
N ILE A 110 -1.36 5.46 -0.83
CA ILE A 110 -2.45 5.81 -1.74
C ILE A 110 -2.23 5.36 -3.19
N SER A 111 -3.34 5.16 -3.89
CA SER A 111 -3.37 5.05 -5.36
C SER A 111 -4.62 5.71 -5.91
N THR A 112 -4.46 6.57 -6.91
CA THR A 112 -5.58 7.27 -7.57
C THR A 112 -6.22 6.45 -8.70
N ARG A 113 -5.72 5.24 -8.97
CA ARG A 113 -6.21 4.38 -10.05
C ARG A 113 -7.30 3.45 -9.55
N ASP A 114 -8.42 3.39 -10.28
CA ASP A 114 -9.40 2.33 -10.10
C ASP A 114 -8.79 0.98 -10.49
N ARG A 115 -9.00 -0.04 -9.65
CA ARG A 115 -8.43 -1.36 -9.86
C ARG A 115 -9.36 -2.45 -9.37
N PHE A 116 -9.97 -3.17 -10.28
CA PHE A 116 -10.89 -4.27 -9.98
C PHE A 116 -11.98 -3.88 -8.98
N TYR A 117 -11.82 -4.25 -7.71
CA TYR A 117 -12.72 -3.98 -6.59
C TYR A 117 -12.27 -2.79 -5.72
N LEU A 118 -11.25 -2.05 -6.14
CA LEU A 118 -10.71 -0.89 -5.43
C LEU A 118 -10.99 0.37 -6.24
N ASP A 119 -11.72 1.30 -5.62
CA ASP A 119 -11.84 2.65 -6.13
C ASP A 119 -10.56 3.44 -5.87
N GLY A 120 -10.13 4.25 -6.81
CA GLY A 120 -8.99 5.14 -6.67
C GLY A 120 -9.20 6.19 -5.59
N PHE A 121 -8.12 6.69 -5.02
CA PHE A 121 -8.17 7.74 -4.03
C PHE A 121 -8.65 9.05 -4.63
N GLU A 122 -9.71 9.58 -4.07
CA GLU A 122 -10.22 10.92 -4.34
C GLU A 122 -10.00 11.79 -3.10
N PRO A 123 -8.95 12.65 -3.09
CA PRO A 123 -8.62 13.42 -1.90
C PRO A 123 -9.67 14.48 -1.59
N PRO A 124 -10.08 14.61 -0.31
CA PRO A 124 -10.78 15.79 0.16
C PRO A 124 -9.82 16.99 0.23
N SER A 125 -10.34 18.22 0.26
CA SER A 125 -9.53 19.40 0.55
C SER A 125 -9.10 19.42 2.02
N ALA A 126 -7.88 19.89 2.29
CA ALA A 126 -7.32 20.05 3.63
C ALA A 126 -6.29 21.18 3.65
N ASP A 127 -6.11 21.79 4.82
CA ASP A 127 -5.16 22.88 5.02
C ASP A 127 -3.72 22.36 5.14
N VAL A 128 -3.57 21.17 5.72
CA VAL A 128 -2.29 20.46 5.84
C VAL A 128 -2.41 19.07 5.20
N LEU A 129 -1.43 18.73 4.37
CA LEU A 129 -1.33 17.41 3.74
C LEU A 129 -0.09 16.68 4.24
N VAL A 130 -0.27 15.46 4.75
CA VAL A 130 0.80 14.49 5.05
C VAL A 130 0.71 13.37 4.03
N ILE A 131 1.67 13.30 3.10
CA ILE A 131 1.59 12.42 1.92
C ILE A 131 2.77 11.45 1.85
N GLU A 132 2.47 10.17 1.50
CA GLU A 132 3.50 9.20 1.13
C GLU A 132 4.20 9.60 -0.17
N THR A 133 5.45 9.19 -0.33
CA THR A 133 6.26 9.49 -1.52
C THR A 133 7.10 8.30 -1.97
N THR A 134 6.53 7.10 -1.93
CA THR A 134 7.19 5.85 -2.32
C THR A 134 7.86 5.98 -3.70
N TYR A 135 7.17 6.60 -4.64
CA TYR A 135 7.65 6.88 -5.99
C TYR A 135 7.80 8.39 -6.27
N GLY A 136 8.19 9.18 -5.28
CA GLY A 136 8.28 10.65 -5.31
C GLY A 136 9.41 11.23 -6.19
N LYS A 137 9.82 10.54 -7.27
CA LYS A 137 10.81 11.00 -8.26
C LYS A 137 10.27 10.90 -9.68
N PRO A 138 10.61 11.84 -10.58
CA PRO A 138 10.18 11.81 -11.99
C PRO A 138 10.51 10.52 -12.74
N ALA A 139 11.56 9.79 -12.32
CA ALA A 139 11.93 8.50 -12.92
C ALA A 139 10.88 7.40 -12.69
N TYR A 140 9.98 7.58 -11.73
CA TYR A 140 8.92 6.63 -11.39
C TYR A 140 7.56 7.12 -11.87
N THR A 141 7.47 7.49 -13.13
CA THR A 141 6.20 7.67 -13.84
C THR A 141 5.88 6.35 -14.56
N PHE A 142 4.72 5.79 -14.29
CA PHE A 142 4.38 4.46 -14.78
C PHE A 142 3.67 4.49 -16.13
N PRO A 143 3.81 3.43 -16.95
CA PRO A 143 2.95 3.23 -18.09
C PRO A 143 1.46 3.16 -17.66
N PRO A 144 0.51 3.43 -18.57
CA PRO A 144 -0.89 3.28 -18.27
C PRO A 144 -1.20 1.87 -17.73
N GLN A 145 -1.83 1.79 -16.56
CA GLN A 145 -2.07 0.52 -15.86
C GLN A 145 -2.74 -0.53 -16.75
N ALA A 146 -3.81 -0.13 -17.49
CA ALA A 146 -4.53 -1.04 -18.38
C ALA A 146 -3.64 -1.62 -19.51
N THR A 147 -2.58 -0.91 -19.90
CA THR A 147 -1.60 -1.41 -20.86
C THR A 147 -0.75 -2.51 -20.25
N VAL A 148 -0.19 -2.26 -19.06
CA VAL A 148 0.66 -3.25 -18.36
C VAL A 148 -0.15 -4.48 -17.95
N GLU A 149 -1.43 -4.30 -17.52
CA GLU A 149 -2.32 -5.41 -17.21
C GLU A 149 -2.58 -6.31 -18.43
N ARG A 150 -2.82 -5.72 -19.59
CA ARG A 150 -3.01 -6.46 -20.85
C ARG A 150 -1.70 -7.15 -21.25
N GLU A 151 -0.58 -6.46 -21.22
CA GLU A 151 0.73 -7.04 -21.54
C GLU A 151 1.07 -8.24 -20.65
N LEU A 152 0.72 -8.18 -19.34
CA LEU A 152 0.90 -9.31 -18.44
C LEU A 152 -0.01 -10.48 -18.83
N VAL A 153 -1.28 -10.24 -19.17
CA VAL A 153 -2.22 -11.29 -19.59
C VAL A 153 -1.77 -11.93 -20.91
N ASP A 154 -1.43 -11.11 -21.92
CA ASP A 154 -0.93 -11.59 -23.21
C ASP A 154 0.35 -12.41 -23.02
N TRP A 155 1.26 -11.95 -22.15
CA TRP A 155 2.49 -12.67 -21.82
C TRP A 155 2.22 -14.01 -21.11
N LEU A 156 1.23 -14.07 -20.21
CA LEU A 156 0.80 -15.31 -19.56
C LEU A 156 0.25 -16.32 -20.59
N ASP A 157 -0.48 -15.85 -21.60
CA ASP A 157 -1.06 -16.67 -22.64
C ASP A 157 0.00 -17.21 -23.63
N ASP A 158 1.04 -16.43 -23.88
CA ASP A 158 2.14 -16.76 -24.80
C ASP A 158 3.28 -17.56 -24.15
N THR A 159 3.29 -17.69 -22.80
CA THR A 159 4.38 -18.38 -22.08
C THR A 159 4.08 -19.87 -21.92
N ASP A 160 4.96 -20.71 -22.47
CA ASP A 160 4.92 -22.15 -22.26
C ASP A 160 5.38 -22.54 -20.84
N GLY A 161 4.82 -23.64 -20.31
CA GLY A 161 5.19 -24.14 -19.00
C GLY A 161 4.49 -23.42 -17.83
N PRO A 162 4.71 -23.87 -16.60
CA PRO A 162 4.14 -23.24 -15.42
C PRO A 162 4.79 -21.89 -15.11
N VAL A 163 4.03 -21.00 -14.45
CA VAL A 163 4.48 -19.65 -14.12
C VAL A 163 4.37 -19.40 -12.62
N VAL A 164 5.43 -18.85 -12.03
CA VAL A 164 5.44 -18.40 -10.63
C VAL A 164 5.53 -16.88 -10.57
N LEU A 165 4.45 -16.22 -10.11
CA LEU A 165 4.36 -14.77 -10.01
C LEU A 165 4.62 -14.32 -8.56
N PHE A 166 5.44 -13.29 -8.42
CA PHE A 166 5.79 -12.73 -7.12
C PHE A 166 5.23 -11.33 -6.94
N GLY A 167 4.49 -11.13 -5.84
CA GLY A 167 3.92 -9.85 -5.43
C GLY A 167 3.76 -9.76 -3.91
N TYR A 168 3.48 -8.57 -3.37
CA TYR A 168 3.13 -8.45 -1.96
C TYR A 168 1.89 -9.28 -1.64
N ALA A 169 1.92 -10.02 -0.51
CA ALA A 169 0.86 -10.96 -0.12
C ALA A 169 -0.52 -10.29 0.02
N LEU A 170 -0.55 -9.02 0.45
CA LEU A 170 -1.74 -8.19 0.53
C LEU A 170 -1.64 -7.05 -0.51
N GLY A 171 -2.63 -6.91 -1.37
CA GLY A 171 -2.71 -5.94 -2.46
C GLY A 171 -2.30 -6.57 -3.80
N ARG A 172 -0.99 -6.66 -4.08
CA ARG A 172 -0.47 -7.14 -5.37
C ARG A 172 -0.87 -8.58 -5.69
N ALA A 173 -0.81 -9.49 -4.73
CA ALA A 173 -1.17 -10.88 -4.94
C ALA A 173 -2.64 -11.04 -5.34
N GLN A 174 -3.56 -10.25 -4.79
CA GLN A 174 -4.97 -10.25 -5.17
C GLN A 174 -5.18 -9.78 -6.61
N LYS A 175 -4.45 -8.72 -7.01
CA LYS A 175 -4.48 -8.21 -8.39
C LYS A 175 -3.95 -9.25 -9.38
N LEU A 176 -2.83 -9.92 -9.05
CA LEU A 176 -2.26 -10.98 -9.88
C LEU A 176 -3.21 -12.14 -10.09
N GLN A 177 -3.93 -12.57 -9.05
CA GLN A 177 -4.94 -13.62 -9.17
C GLN A 177 -6.03 -13.26 -10.18
N LEU A 178 -6.53 -12.01 -10.11
CA LEU A 178 -7.57 -11.53 -11.04
C LEU A 178 -7.04 -11.38 -12.47
N LEU A 179 -5.76 -11.08 -12.66
CA LEU A 179 -5.13 -11.03 -13.98
C LEU A 179 -4.90 -12.44 -14.55
N VAL A 180 -4.43 -13.39 -13.74
CA VAL A 180 -4.34 -14.81 -14.12
C VAL A 180 -5.72 -15.37 -14.49
N GLY A 181 -6.78 -15.00 -13.74
CA GLY A 181 -8.15 -15.38 -14.07
C GLY A 181 -8.69 -14.82 -15.39
N ARG A 182 -7.99 -13.88 -16.04
CA ARG A 182 -8.29 -13.36 -17.39
C ARG A 182 -7.45 -14.01 -18.49
N SER A 183 -6.43 -14.78 -18.12
CA SER A 183 -5.54 -15.51 -19.05
C SER A 183 -6.06 -16.91 -19.36
N LEU A 184 -5.36 -17.62 -20.24
CA LEU A 184 -5.66 -19.00 -20.63
C LEU A 184 -5.02 -20.05 -19.70
N ARG A 185 -4.61 -19.67 -18.47
CA ARG A 185 -4.06 -20.59 -17.49
C ARG A 185 -5.15 -21.52 -16.92
N ASP A 186 -4.80 -22.82 -16.74
CA ASP A 186 -5.77 -23.85 -16.34
C ASP A 186 -6.12 -23.76 -14.85
N ARG A 187 -5.10 -23.64 -13.99
CA ARG A 187 -5.26 -23.58 -12.54
C ARG A 187 -4.43 -22.42 -11.97
N LEU A 188 -4.95 -21.82 -10.92
CA LEU A 188 -4.28 -20.80 -10.16
C LEU A 188 -4.09 -21.28 -8.72
N PHE A 189 -2.86 -21.24 -8.26
CA PHE A 189 -2.50 -21.53 -6.88
C PHE A 189 -1.99 -20.28 -6.16
N VAL A 190 -2.20 -20.25 -4.84
CA VAL A 190 -1.67 -19.22 -3.95
C VAL A 190 -1.11 -19.83 -2.67
N SER A 191 -0.14 -19.15 -2.03
CA SER A 191 0.33 -19.56 -0.72
C SER A 191 -0.77 -19.47 0.33
N GLU A 192 -0.64 -20.21 1.45
CA GLU A 192 -1.56 -20.13 2.60
C GLU A 192 -1.74 -18.71 3.11
N ALA A 193 -0.65 -17.93 3.18
CA ALA A 193 -0.70 -16.53 3.64
C ALA A 193 -1.55 -15.64 2.72
N ILE A 194 -1.52 -15.86 1.40
CA ILE A 194 -2.37 -15.13 0.45
C ILE A 194 -3.82 -15.62 0.56
N ALA A 195 -4.05 -16.92 0.64
CA ALA A 195 -5.39 -17.48 0.77
C ALA A 195 -6.12 -16.97 2.02
N ALA A 196 -5.42 -16.92 3.15
CA ALA A 196 -5.97 -16.39 4.41
C ALA A 196 -6.39 -14.90 4.29
N LEU A 197 -5.75 -14.12 3.43
CA LEU A 197 -6.11 -12.73 3.16
C LEU A 197 -7.24 -12.60 2.12
N ASN A 198 -7.37 -13.55 1.21
CA ASN A 198 -8.46 -13.56 0.24
C ASN A 198 -9.84 -13.70 0.90
N ASP A 199 -9.96 -14.54 1.92
CA ASP A 199 -11.24 -14.82 2.59
C ASP A 199 -11.93 -13.54 3.12
N PRO A 200 -11.28 -12.68 3.95
CA PRO A 200 -11.91 -11.44 4.43
C PRO A 200 -12.13 -10.41 3.31
N ILE A 201 -11.31 -10.39 2.25
CA ILE A 201 -11.50 -9.50 1.11
C ILE A 201 -12.73 -9.94 0.31
N ALA A 202 -12.82 -11.22 -0.05
CA ALA A 202 -13.97 -11.78 -0.78
C ALA A 202 -15.28 -11.54 -0.02
N ALA A 203 -15.28 -11.79 1.29
CA ALA A 203 -16.44 -11.57 2.14
C ALA A 203 -16.89 -10.09 2.20
N ALA A 204 -15.96 -9.14 2.05
CA ALA A 204 -16.27 -7.72 2.10
C ALA A 204 -16.63 -7.10 0.74
N THR A 205 -16.10 -7.64 -0.36
CA THR A 205 -16.19 -7.05 -1.71
C THR A 205 -17.03 -7.86 -2.68
N GLY A 206 -17.28 -9.15 -2.37
CA GLY A 206 -17.93 -10.08 -3.27
C GLY A 206 -17.03 -10.58 -4.42
N VAL A 207 -15.73 -10.22 -4.42
CA VAL A 207 -14.80 -10.67 -5.46
C VAL A 207 -14.46 -12.15 -5.28
N GLU A 208 -14.39 -12.89 -6.39
CA GLU A 208 -13.93 -14.27 -6.42
C GLU A 208 -12.52 -14.31 -7.03
N PHE A 209 -11.56 -14.88 -6.29
CA PHE A 209 -10.17 -14.98 -6.75
C PHE A 209 -9.89 -16.23 -7.58
N GLY A 210 -10.73 -17.27 -7.47
CA GLY A 210 -10.61 -18.51 -8.25
C GLY A 210 -9.35 -19.32 -7.97
N ALA A 211 -8.65 -19.04 -6.85
CA ALA A 211 -7.36 -19.64 -6.53
C ALA A 211 -7.50 -20.81 -5.55
N GLU A 212 -6.72 -21.86 -5.77
CA GLU A 212 -6.54 -22.97 -4.85
C GLU A 212 -5.35 -22.73 -3.91
N ARG A 213 -5.42 -23.29 -2.70
CA ARG A 213 -4.29 -23.23 -1.76
C ARG A 213 -3.18 -24.16 -2.21
N TRP A 214 -1.98 -23.61 -2.39
CA TRP A 214 -0.81 -24.42 -2.71
C TRP A 214 -0.39 -25.30 -1.54
N SER A 215 -0.23 -26.59 -1.80
CA SER A 215 0.42 -27.53 -0.88
C SER A 215 1.69 -28.08 -1.53
N ARG A 216 2.67 -28.47 -0.71
CA ARG A 216 3.92 -29.06 -1.23
C ARG A 216 3.74 -30.38 -1.96
N ASP A 217 2.60 -31.04 -1.74
CA ASP A 217 2.23 -32.30 -2.40
C ASP A 217 1.46 -32.05 -3.72
N ALA A 218 1.13 -30.78 -4.03
CA ALA A 218 0.48 -30.44 -5.28
C ALA A 218 1.52 -30.39 -6.41
N GLU A 219 1.16 -30.96 -7.56
CA GLU A 219 1.95 -30.87 -8.78
C GLU A 219 1.55 -29.62 -9.57
N LEU A 220 2.54 -28.81 -9.94
CA LEU A 220 2.37 -27.66 -10.81
C LEU A 220 2.40 -28.14 -12.28
N GLY A 221 1.25 -28.14 -12.94
CA GLY A 221 1.11 -28.57 -14.32
C GLY A 221 1.64 -27.55 -15.32
N ALA A 222 1.78 -27.96 -16.57
CA ALA A 222 2.40 -27.15 -17.62
C ALA A 222 1.67 -25.82 -17.92
N ASN A 223 0.38 -25.71 -17.62
CA ASN A 223 -0.39 -24.47 -17.85
C ASN A 223 -0.93 -23.87 -16.55
N ASP A 224 -0.27 -24.15 -15.42
CA ASP A 224 -0.68 -23.63 -14.12
C ASP A 224 0.07 -22.34 -13.78
N ALA A 225 -0.55 -21.52 -12.92
CA ALA A 225 0.07 -20.35 -12.32
C ALA A 225 0.09 -20.47 -10.78
N LEU A 226 1.17 -20.00 -10.17
CA LEU A 226 1.34 -19.93 -8.72
C LEU A 226 1.69 -18.52 -8.31
N VAL A 227 0.91 -17.89 -7.42
CA VAL A 227 1.22 -16.58 -6.86
C VAL A 227 1.79 -16.73 -5.46
N LEU A 228 2.98 -16.17 -5.27
CA LEU A 228 3.72 -16.21 -4.01
C LEU A 228 4.08 -14.81 -3.52
N PRO A 229 4.21 -14.63 -2.18
CA PRO A 229 4.78 -13.42 -1.62
C PRO A 229 6.22 -13.19 -2.09
N THR A 230 6.56 -11.94 -2.43
CA THR A 230 7.89 -11.56 -2.96
C THR A 230 9.06 -12.02 -2.07
N GLN A 231 8.88 -12.00 -0.74
CA GLN A 231 9.91 -12.43 0.20
C GLN A 231 10.26 -13.94 0.13
N LEU A 232 9.43 -14.73 -0.54
CA LEU A 232 9.68 -16.18 -0.72
C LEU A 232 10.56 -16.50 -1.94
N ASN A 233 10.76 -15.55 -2.83
CA ASN A 233 11.44 -15.72 -4.12
C ASN A 233 12.81 -16.47 -4.03
N LYS A 234 13.60 -16.19 -2.98
CA LYS A 234 14.94 -16.79 -2.80
C LYS A 234 14.97 -17.90 -1.76
N LEU A 235 13.83 -18.47 -1.41
CA LEU A 235 13.83 -19.62 -0.51
C LEU A 235 14.15 -20.91 -1.28
N ALA A 236 15.00 -21.75 -0.71
CA ALA A 236 15.50 -22.98 -1.34
C ALA A 236 14.37 -23.89 -1.89
N TRP A 237 13.22 -23.96 -1.21
CA TRP A 237 12.09 -24.77 -1.70
C TRP A 237 11.43 -24.16 -2.95
N VAL A 238 11.43 -22.82 -3.08
CA VAL A 238 10.89 -22.13 -4.28
C VAL A 238 11.86 -22.33 -5.43
N GLU A 239 13.16 -22.14 -5.21
CA GLU A 239 14.19 -22.40 -6.22
C GLU A 239 14.11 -23.85 -6.71
N SER A 240 13.99 -24.82 -5.78
CA SER A 240 13.83 -26.24 -6.13
C SER A 240 12.53 -26.51 -6.89
N LEU A 241 11.43 -25.84 -6.55
CA LEU A 241 10.17 -25.95 -7.31
C LEU A 241 10.35 -25.45 -8.74
N VAL A 242 10.89 -24.24 -8.89
CA VAL A 242 11.13 -23.62 -10.20
C VAL A 242 12.03 -24.51 -11.07
N GLU A 243 13.15 -25.00 -10.53
CA GLU A 243 14.08 -25.88 -11.24
C GLU A 243 13.42 -27.21 -11.64
N SER A 244 12.67 -27.83 -10.73
CA SER A 244 12.08 -29.18 -10.99
C SER A 244 10.90 -29.14 -11.97
N THR A 245 10.22 -28.01 -12.11
CA THR A 245 9.05 -27.84 -13.00
C THR A 245 9.39 -27.04 -14.26
N ASP A 246 10.62 -26.52 -14.39
CA ASP A 246 11.04 -25.58 -15.43
C ASP A 246 10.11 -24.35 -15.51
N ALA A 247 9.67 -23.87 -14.33
CA ALA A 247 8.71 -22.77 -14.24
C ALA A 247 9.37 -21.41 -14.53
N THR A 248 8.66 -20.57 -15.29
CA THR A 248 9.07 -19.18 -15.55
C THR A 248 8.70 -18.27 -14.37
N THR A 249 9.63 -17.45 -13.90
CA THR A 249 9.47 -16.55 -12.75
C THR A 249 9.14 -15.13 -13.15
N VAL A 250 8.18 -14.51 -12.46
CA VAL A 250 7.71 -13.15 -12.77
C VAL A 250 7.73 -12.26 -11.52
N GLY A 251 8.45 -11.17 -11.59
CA GLY A 251 8.44 -10.14 -10.56
C GLY A 251 7.49 -8.98 -10.94
N VAL A 252 6.51 -8.67 -10.09
CA VAL A 252 5.56 -7.59 -10.35
C VAL A 252 5.65 -6.53 -9.26
N SER A 253 6.05 -5.32 -9.65
CA SER A 253 6.26 -4.19 -8.72
C SER A 253 6.37 -2.87 -9.49
N GLY A 254 6.02 -1.73 -8.86
CA GLY A 254 6.35 -0.42 -9.43
C GLY A 254 7.85 -0.20 -9.65
N TRP A 255 8.71 -0.86 -8.87
CA TRP A 255 10.16 -0.83 -9.06
C TRP A 255 10.63 -1.49 -10.36
N ALA A 256 9.75 -2.23 -11.05
CA ALA A 256 10.06 -2.88 -12.31
C ALA A 256 10.17 -1.92 -13.52
N VAL A 257 9.97 -0.62 -13.32
CA VAL A 257 10.38 0.41 -14.29
C VAL A 257 11.91 0.50 -14.45
N GLU A 258 12.65 -0.01 -13.45
CA GLU A 258 14.11 -0.11 -13.50
C GLU A 258 14.53 -1.55 -13.83
N ASP A 259 15.36 -1.75 -14.85
CA ASP A 259 15.92 -3.06 -15.22
C ASP A 259 16.63 -3.75 -14.04
N ALA A 260 17.21 -2.95 -13.13
CA ALA A 260 17.86 -3.45 -11.93
C ALA A 260 16.94 -4.30 -11.03
N PHE A 261 15.62 -4.07 -11.07
CA PHE A 261 14.65 -4.88 -10.31
C PHE A 261 14.64 -6.32 -10.81
N LYS A 262 14.63 -6.54 -12.12
CA LYS A 262 14.67 -7.87 -12.75
C LYS A 262 15.92 -8.64 -12.31
N TYR A 263 17.09 -8.01 -12.45
CA TYR A 263 18.37 -8.68 -12.16
C TYR A 263 18.55 -8.95 -10.65
N ARG A 264 18.18 -8.03 -9.78
CA ARG A 264 18.25 -8.22 -8.32
C ARG A 264 17.32 -9.32 -7.83
N GLY A 265 16.13 -9.43 -8.42
CA GLY A 265 15.16 -10.47 -8.11
C GLY A 265 15.48 -11.82 -8.73
N GLY A 266 16.27 -11.86 -9.81
CA GLY A 266 16.50 -13.06 -10.60
C GLY A 266 15.29 -13.53 -11.37
N TYR A 267 14.40 -12.59 -11.77
CA TYR A 267 13.18 -12.91 -12.50
C TYR A 267 13.42 -13.07 -14.00
N ASP A 268 12.68 -13.98 -14.63
CA ASP A 268 12.70 -14.17 -16.08
C ASP A 268 11.96 -13.01 -16.78
N ALA A 269 10.84 -12.57 -16.19
CA ALA A 269 10.08 -11.41 -16.65
C ALA A 269 9.69 -10.48 -15.50
N THR A 270 9.44 -9.19 -15.81
CA THR A 270 8.99 -8.20 -14.81
C THR A 270 7.97 -7.27 -15.41
N PHE A 271 6.99 -6.83 -14.58
CA PHE A 271 5.94 -5.91 -14.99
C PHE A 271 5.81 -4.76 -13.98
N PRO A 272 5.78 -3.48 -14.45
CA PRO A 272 5.71 -2.30 -13.60
C PRO A 272 4.27 -2.01 -13.16
N LEU A 273 3.69 -2.88 -12.32
CA LEU A 273 2.40 -2.64 -11.68
C LEU A 273 2.60 -2.25 -10.22
N SER A 274 2.01 -1.15 -9.82
CA SER A 274 2.10 -0.59 -8.47
C SER A 274 0.72 -0.51 -7.79
N ASP A 275 0.71 -0.60 -6.46
CA ASP A 275 -0.44 -0.29 -5.60
C ASP A 275 -0.33 1.12 -5.01
N HIS A 276 0.76 1.85 -5.30
CA HIS A 276 0.98 3.24 -4.93
C HIS A 276 0.82 4.17 -6.13
N CYS A 277 0.60 5.43 -5.86
CA CYS A 277 0.70 6.49 -6.85
C CYS A 277 2.11 6.54 -7.45
N ASP A 278 2.20 6.89 -8.72
CA ASP A 278 3.44 7.31 -9.34
C ASP A 278 3.74 8.79 -9.08
N PHE A 279 4.85 9.29 -9.63
CA PHE A 279 5.28 10.67 -9.42
C PHE A 279 4.25 11.71 -9.88
N GLU A 280 3.67 11.53 -11.06
CA GLU A 280 2.69 12.49 -11.61
C GLU A 280 1.35 12.43 -10.85
N GLU A 281 0.95 11.24 -10.41
CA GLU A 281 -0.25 11.07 -9.60
C GLU A 281 -0.10 11.69 -8.21
N LEU A 282 1.09 11.56 -7.57
CA LEU A 282 1.38 12.24 -6.30
C LEU A 282 1.28 13.77 -6.46
N LEU A 283 1.79 14.33 -7.57
CA LEU A 283 1.64 15.75 -7.86
C LEU A 283 0.19 16.15 -8.04
N ALA A 284 -0.59 15.36 -8.78
CA ALA A 284 -2.01 15.61 -8.98
C ALA A 284 -2.82 15.57 -7.67
N VAL A 285 -2.45 14.69 -6.72
CA VAL A 285 -3.04 14.67 -5.38
C VAL A 285 -2.76 15.97 -4.64
N VAL A 286 -1.50 16.46 -4.63
CA VAL A 286 -1.15 17.74 -4.00
C VAL A 286 -1.92 18.89 -4.63
N GLU A 287 -1.97 18.96 -5.96
CA GLU A 287 -2.71 20.01 -6.69
C GLU A 287 -4.22 19.97 -6.38
N ARG A 288 -4.81 18.79 -6.21
CA ARG A 288 -6.24 18.63 -5.93
C ARG A 288 -6.60 18.96 -4.48
N VAL A 289 -5.74 18.63 -3.52
CA VAL A 289 -5.92 19.00 -2.10
C VAL A 289 -5.77 20.49 -1.91
N ASP A 290 -4.83 21.11 -2.63
CA ASP A 290 -4.45 22.56 -2.58
C ASP A 290 -4.15 23.03 -1.14
N PRO A 291 -3.22 22.36 -0.43
CA PRO A 291 -2.97 22.63 0.98
C PRO A 291 -2.07 23.85 1.17
N GLU A 292 -2.18 24.52 2.32
CA GLU A 292 -1.25 25.59 2.75
C GLU A 292 0.13 25.02 3.09
N ARG A 293 0.18 23.74 3.62
CA ARG A 293 1.41 23.06 3.98
C ARG A 293 1.40 21.60 3.60
N VAL A 294 2.55 21.11 3.08
CA VAL A 294 2.75 19.70 2.73
C VAL A 294 3.88 19.10 3.56
N TYR A 295 3.59 17.98 4.20
CA TYR A 295 4.58 17.11 4.81
C TYR A 295 4.73 15.84 3.96
N THR A 296 5.96 15.55 3.55
CA THR A 296 6.29 14.34 2.77
C THR A 296 6.90 13.27 3.66
N GLN A 297 6.53 12.01 3.45
CA GLN A 297 7.04 10.87 4.21
C GLN A 297 7.25 9.64 3.33
N HIS A 298 8.03 8.69 3.79
CA HIS A 298 8.40 7.46 3.09
C HIS A 298 9.09 7.68 1.72
N GLY A 299 9.76 6.66 1.21
CA GLY A 299 10.33 6.65 -0.13
C GLY A 299 11.26 7.83 -0.43
N PHE A 300 10.90 8.62 -1.44
CA PHE A 300 11.70 9.76 -1.91
C PHE A 300 11.22 11.10 -1.33
N ALA A 301 10.96 11.15 -0.04
CA ALA A 301 10.36 12.30 0.64
C ALA A 301 11.16 13.60 0.45
N ASP A 302 12.48 13.57 0.63
CA ASP A 302 13.33 14.77 0.45
C ASP A 302 13.33 15.29 -0.99
N GLU A 303 13.29 14.39 -1.98
CA GLU A 303 13.25 14.75 -3.40
C GLU A 303 11.90 15.36 -3.78
N PHE A 304 10.82 14.75 -3.32
CA PHE A 304 9.47 15.22 -3.59
C PHE A 304 9.19 16.56 -2.93
N ALA A 305 9.56 16.75 -1.64
CA ALA A 305 9.45 18.02 -0.95
C ALA A 305 10.20 19.14 -1.69
N ARG A 306 11.44 18.88 -2.14
CA ARG A 306 12.21 19.86 -2.93
C ARG A 306 11.55 20.17 -4.28
N HIS A 307 10.89 19.18 -4.90
CA HIS A 307 10.16 19.39 -6.14
C HIS A 307 8.95 20.30 -5.92
N LEU A 308 8.16 20.06 -4.86
CA LEU A 308 7.01 20.88 -4.48
C LEU A 308 7.41 22.31 -4.13
N THR A 309 8.50 22.48 -3.37
CA THR A 309 9.02 23.83 -3.01
C THR A 309 9.38 24.64 -4.26
N ARG A 310 9.97 24.03 -5.30
CA ARG A 310 10.23 24.72 -6.58
C ARG A 310 8.97 25.12 -7.32
N ARG A 311 7.85 24.46 -7.06
CA ARG A 311 6.53 24.80 -7.60
C ARG A 311 5.77 25.82 -6.75
N GLY A 312 6.35 26.26 -5.62
CA GLY A 312 5.78 27.29 -4.76
C GLY A 312 5.00 26.79 -3.54
N TYR A 313 4.94 25.47 -3.30
CA TYR A 313 4.33 24.92 -2.10
C TYR A 313 5.23 25.07 -0.88
N ASP A 314 4.63 25.32 0.31
CA ASP A 314 5.32 25.16 1.60
C ASP A 314 5.42 23.66 1.92
N ALA A 315 6.51 23.01 1.47
CA ALA A 315 6.70 21.59 1.56
C ALA A 315 7.97 21.23 2.32
N THR A 316 7.84 20.30 3.28
CA THR A 316 8.95 19.81 4.09
C THR A 316 8.85 18.30 4.34
N THR A 317 10.01 17.66 4.53
CA THR A 317 10.07 16.22 4.84
C THR A 317 9.89 15.99 6.34
N LEU A 318 8.99 15.10 6.72
CA LEU A 318 8.93 14.58 8.08
C LEU A 318 10.07 13.60 8.32
N LYS A 319 10.94 13.94 9.28
CA LYS A 319 12.04 13.07 9.72
C LYS A 319 11.73 12.51 11.09
N ARG A 320 12.00 11.21 11.28
CA ARG A 320 11.79 10.55 12.57
C ARG A 320 12.56 11.28 13.67
N ASN A 321 11.86 11.61 14.77
CA ASN A 321 12.40 12.33 15.93
C ASN A 321 12.96 13.73 15.63
N GLN A 322 12.48 14.40 14.61
CA GLN A 322 12.83 15.80 14.37
C GLN A 322 12.15 16.69 15.44
N THR A 323 12.93 17.33 16.30
CA THR A 323 12.47 18.41 17.18
C THR A 323 12.30 19.68 16.36
N SER A 324 11.15 20.32 16.47
CA SER A 324 10.93 21.66 15.91
C SER A 324 11.68 22.72 16.72
N ILE A 325 12.14 23.80 16.06
CA ILE A 325 12.73 24.95 16.76
C ILE A 325 11.70 25.61 17.72
N SER A 326 10.41 25.39 17.50
CA SER A 326 9.32 25.82 18.39
C SER A 326 9.19 24.98 19.68
N ASP A 327 9.94 23.90 19.82
CA ASP A 327 9.96 23.05 21.03
C ASP A 327 10.97 23.56 22.09
N PHE A 328 11.59 24.74 21.87
CA PHE A 328 12.49 25.44 22.78
C PHE A 328 11.94 26.88 23.10
#